data_520b44466117f420ddaf38d29b0b7cdd
#
_entry.id   520b44466117f420ddaf38d29b0b7cdd
#
_cell.length_a   1.000
_cell.length_b   1.000
_cell.length_c   1.000
_cell.angle_alpha   90.00
_cell.angle_beta   90.00
_cell.angle_gamma   90.00
#
_symmetry.space_group_name_H-M   'P 1'
#
loop_
_entity.id
_entity.type
_entity.pdbx_description
1 polymer ?
#
loop_
_entity_poly.entity_id
_entity_poly.type
_entity_poly.pdbx_seq_one_letter_code
_entity_poly.pdbx_strand_id
1 'polypeptide(L)'
;DMVFVTCGMGGGTGTGATPVVARIAKEQGSLTVGVVTKPFRFESKTRMNNALAGIEKLKESVDTLIVIPNDKLLEVVDRRTTMPEALKKADEVLQQGIQGITDLINVPSLINLDFADVQTVMTDKGIAHIGIGQGRGDDKALEAVKQAVASPLLETTIAGASHVIINVSGDITLMDAADAAEYVQELAGEDANIIFGAMY
;
A
#
# COMPACT_ATOMS: atom_id res chain seq x y z
N ASP A 1 -3.85 9.18 16.99
CA ASP A 1 -4.72 9.32 15.81
C ASP A 1 -3.89 9.28 14.54
N MET A 2 -4.52 8.95 13.41
CA MET A 2 -3.86 8.71 12.13
C MET A 2 -4.49 9.59 11.04
N VAL A 3 -3.65 10.07 10.11
CA VAL A 3 -4.09 10.87 8.96
C VAL A 3 -3.54 10.26 7.68
N PHE A 4 -4.44 9.96 6.75
CA PHE A 4 -4.06 9.61 5.38
C PHE A 4 -4.13 10.83 4.48
N VAL A 5 -3.07 11.04 3.70
CA VAL A 5 -3.03 12.09 2.69
C VAL A 5 -2.89 11.43 1.33
N THR A 6 -3.88 11.61 0.47
CA THR A 6 -3.94 10.91 -0.83
C THR A 6 -4.16 11.87 -1.98
N CYS A 7 -3.46 11.63 -3.08
CA CYS A 7 -3.71 12.32 -4.35
C CYS A 7 -3.02 11.63 -5.54
N GLY A 8 -3.44 12.00 -6.75
CA GLY A 8 -2.65 11.79 -7.96
C GLY A 8 -1.59 12.86 -8.10
N MET A 9 -0.32 12.47 -8.08
CA MET A 9 0.80 13.40 -8.24
C MET A 9 0.98 13.85 -9.69
N GLY A 10 1.57 15.03 -9.86
CA GLY A 10 1.89 15.61 -11.17
C GLY A 10 0.98 16.76 -11.60
N GLY A 11 -0.19 16.90 -10.97
CA GLY A 11 -1.07 18.06 -11.11
C GLY A 11 -0.65 19.24 -10.21
N GLY A 12 -1.41 20.32 -10.23
CA GLY A 12 -1.14 21.51 -9.40
C GLY A 12 -1.56 21.32 -7.95
N THR A 13 -2.84 21.04 -7.73
CA THR A 13 -3.45 21.00 -6.38
C THR A 13 -2.87 19.89 -5.51
N GLY A 14 -2.95 18.63 -5.95
CA GLY A 14 -2.48 17.48 -5.17
C GLY A 14 -0.98 17.57 -4.89
N THR A 15 -0.17 17.82 -5.91
CA THR A 15 1.30 17.89 -5.79
C THR A 15 1.75 19.00 -4.85
N GLY A 16 1.06 20.15 -4.86
CA GLY A 16 1.43 21.30 -4.04
C GLY A 16 0.86 21.26 -2.62
N ALA A 17 -0.40 20.86 -2.46
CA ALA A 17 -1.08 20.90 -1.15
C ALA A 17 -0.73 19.71 -0.26
N THR A 18 -0.55 18.52 -0.83
CA THR A 18 -0.36 17.28 -0.05
C THR A 18 0.82 17.34 0.92
N PRO A 19 2.04 17.81 0.54
CA PRO A 19 3.14 17.92 1.48
C PRO A 19 2.87 18.90 2.63
N VAL A 20 2.12 19.96 2.36
CA VAL A 20 1.78 20.97 3.38
C VAL A 20 0.79 20.40 4.40
N VAL A 21 -0.27 19.74 3.92
CA VAL A 21 -1.26 19.08 4.78
C VAL A 21 -0.60 17.98 5.62
N ALA A 22 0.25 17.16 5.00
CA ALA A 22 0.97 16.10 5.69
C ALA A 22 1.87 16.64 6.82
N ARG A 23 2.63 17.70 6.54
CA ARG A 23 3.49 18.35 7.53
C ARG A 23 2.69 18.86 8.72
N ILE A 24 1.55 19.52 8.47
CA ILE A 24 0.68 20.03 9.54
C ILE A 24 0.13 18.88 10.38
N ALA A 25 -0.31 17.79 9.77
CA ALA A 25 -0.80 16.60 10.47
C ALA A 25 0.29 15.98 11.36
N LYS A 26 1.51 15.85 10.84
CA LYS A 26 2.67 15.33 11.59
C LYS A 26 3.07 16.25 12.73
N GLU A 27 3.08 17.57 12.54
CA GLU A 27 3.35 18.58 13.58
C GLU A 27 2.31 18.52 14.72
N GLN A 28 1.09 18.08 14.44
CA GLN A 28 0.04 17.86 15.46
C GLN A 28 0.16 16.50 16.18
N GLY A 29 1.17 15.71 15.88
CA GLY A 29 1.43 14.41 16.52
C GLY A 29 0.61 13.25 15.95
N SER A 30 -0.04 13.41 14.80
CA SER A 30 -0.76 12.33 14.13
C SER A 30 0.19 11.47 13.30
N LEU A 31 0.05 10.14 13.36
CA LEU A 31 0.71 9.24 12.44
C LEU A 31 0.23 9.58 11.01
N THR A 32 1.15 10.05 10.17
CA THR A 32 0.81 10.59 8.86
C THR A 32 1.31 9.68 7.75
N VAL A 33 0.37 9.13 6.98
CA VAL A 33 0.64 8.21 5.88
C VAL A 33 0.23 8.84 4.55
N GLY A 34 1.20 8.95 3.63
CA GLY A 34 0.93 9.35 2.26
C GLY A 34 0.64 8.14 1.38
N VAL A 35 -0.45 8.19 0.62
CA VAL A 35 -0.77 7.18 -0.41
C VAL A 35 -1.05 7.90 -1.71
N VAL A 36 -0.13 7.84 -2.65
CA VAL A 36 -0.18 8.65 -3.87
C VAL A 36 0.12 7.85 -5.12
N THR A 37 -0.34 8.33 -6.27
CA THR A 37 -0.02 7.71 -7.55
C THR A 37 0.97 8.53 -8.36
N LYS A 38 1.87 7.87 -9.10
CA LYS A 38 2.62 8.47 -10.21
C LYS A 38 1.73 8.48 -11.46
N PRO A 39 1.76 9.55 -12.28
CA PRO A 39 1.00 9.58 -13.52
C PRO A 39 1.48 8.50 -14.50
N PHE A 40 0.62 8.13 -15.43
CA PHE A 40 1.02 7.29 -16.55
C PHE A 40 2.03 8.02 -17.45
N ARG A 41 2.94 7.28 -18.08
CA ARG A 41 3.96 7.85 -18.97
C ARG A 41 3.36 8.61 -20.15
N PHE A 42 2.18 8.20 -20.64
CA PHE A 42 1.50 8.88 -21.72
C PHE A 42 0.92 10.24 -21.35
N GLU A 43 0.78 10.56 -20.04
CA GLU A 43 0.21 11.84 -19.62
C GLU A 43 1.13 13.06 -19.85
N SER A 44 2.39 12.98 -19.73
CA SER A 44 3.50 13.83 -20.24
C SER A 44 4.74 13.75 -19.33
N LYS A 45 5.91 14.09 -19.89
CA LYS A 45 7.17 14.15 -19.12
C LYS A 45 7.13 15.26 -18.05
N THR A 46 6.51 16.41 -18.36
CA THR A 46 6.38 17.51 -17.41
C THR A 46 5.55 17.09 -16.20
N ARG A 47 4.45 16.37 -16.43
CA ARG A 47 3.60 15.86 -15.35
C ARG A 47 4.33 14.84 -14.48
N MET A 48 5.10 13.96 -15.09
CA MET A 48 5.96 13.01 -14.37
C MET A 48 7.03 13.72 -13.54
N ASN A 49 7.73 14.72 -14.10
CA ASN A 49 8.75 15.46 -13.37
C ASN A 49 8.15 16.23 -12.17
N ASN A 50 6.98 16.84 -12.35
CA ASN A 50 6.25 17.48 -11.25
C ASN A 50 5.86 16.48 -10.17
N ALA A 51 5.41 15.27 -10.56
CA ALA A 51 5.08 14.20 -9.64
C ALA A 51 6.29 13.77 -8.81
N LEU A 52 7.43 13.52 -9.43
CA LEU A 52 8.65 13.12 -8.74
C LEU A 52 9.12 14.19 -7.75
N ALA A 53 9.12 15.47 -8.16
CA ALA A 53 9.47 16.58 -7.26
C ALA A 53 8.50 16.70 -6.07
N GLY A 54 7.20 16.45 -6.29
CA GLY A 54 6.19 16.46 -5.23
C GLY A 54 6.33 15.28 -4.28
N ILE A 55 6.66 14.10 -4.79
CA ILE A 55 6.90 12.88 -4.00
C ILE A 55 8.09 13.08 -3.06
N GLU A 56 9.20 13.65 -3.53
CA GLU A 56 10.36 13.93 -2.66
C GLU A 56 9.98 14.88 -1.50
N LYS A 57 9.21 15.95 -1.77
CA LYS A 57 8.73 16.85 -0.72
C LYS A 57 7.77 16.16 0.25
N LEU A 58 6.89 15.30 -0.26
CA LEU A 58 5.94 14.57 0.56
C LEU A 58 6.65 13.55 1.47
N LYS A 59 7.68 12.88 0.96
CA LYS A 59 8.49 11.92 1.72
C LYS A 59 9.08 12.53 2.99
N GLU A 60 9.49 13.79 2.95
CA GLU A 60 10.01 14.51 4.12
C GLU A 60 8.92 14.91 5.13
N SER A 61 7.66 14.89 4.69
CA SER A 61 6.51 15.40 5.45
C SER A 61 5.61 14.30 6.04
N VAL A 62 5.87 13.03 5.75
CA VAL A 62 5.07 11.89 6.22
C VAL A 62 5.93 10.91 7.04
N ASP A 63 5.29 10.04 7.80
CA ASP A 63 5.95 8.92 8.49
C ASP A 63 6.19 7.76 7.52
N THR A 64 5.19 7.44 6.72
CA THR A 64 5.25 6.41 5.68
C THR A 64 4.63 6.92 4.39
N LEU A 65 5.28 6.63 3.28
CA LEU A 65 4.83 7.00 1.95
C LEU A 65 4.68 5.77 1.06
N ILE A 66 3.46 5.53 0.60
CA ILE A 66 3.14 4.51 -0.41
C ILE A 66 2.98 5.21 -1.76
N VAL A 67 3.79 4.83 -2.73
CA VAL A 67 3.74 5.38 -4.08
C VAL A 67 3.30 4.30 -5.05
N ILE A 68 2.16 4.49 -5.70
CA ILE A 68 1.58 3.55 -6.67
C ILE A 68 1.96 4.02 -8.07
N PRO A 69 2.77 3.24 -8.81
CA PRO A 69 3.12 3.58 -10.18
C PRO A 69 2.00 3.17 -11.13
N ASN A 70 1.26 4.15 -11.70
CA ASN A 70 0.14 3.86 -12.61
C ASN A 70 0.57 3.01 -13.82
N ASP A 71 1.78 3.17 -14.32
CA ASP A 71 2.29 2.34 -15.42
C ASP A 71 2.28 0.85 -15.08
N LYS A 72 2.49 0.48 -13.82
CA LYS A 72 2.46 -0.91 -13.36
C LYS A 72 1.05 -1.51 -13.35
N LEU A 73 0.03 -0.67 -13.26
CA LEU A 73 -1.34 -1.11 -13.40
C LEU A 73 -1.64 -1.61 -14.82
N LEU A 74 -0.93 -1.09 -15.84
CA LEU A 74 -1.08 -1.54 -17.22
C LEU A 74 -0.55 -2.98 -17.43
N GLU A 75 0.29 -3.48 -16.52
CA GLU A 75 0.80 -4.85 -16.56
C GLU A 75 -0.23 -5.87 -16.06
N VAL A 76 -1.23 -5.41 -15.28
CA VAL A 76 -2.26 -6.27 -14.67
C VAL A 76 -3.65 -6.13 -15.30
N VAL A 77 -3.83 -5.20 -16.24
CA VAL A 77 -5.10 -5.00 -16.95
C VAL A 77 -5.05 -5.60 -18.38
N ASP A 78 -6.23 -5.93 -18.90
CA ASP A 78 -6.35 -6.43 -20.27
C ASP A 78 -5.98 -5.33 -21.28
N ARG A 79 -5.39 -5.73 -22.42
CA ARG A 79 -5.05 -4.81 -23.54
C ARG A 79 -6.26 -4.07 -24.14
N ARG A 80 -7.47 -4.54 -23.86
CA ARG A 80 -8.73 -3.93 -24.28
C ARG A 80 -9.25 -2.89 -23.29
N THR A 81 -8.59 -2.76 -22.13
CA THR A 81 -8.98 -1.80 -21.08
C THR A 81 -8.93 -0.37 -21.62
N THR A 82 -10.03 0.33 -21.48
CA THR A 82 -10.14 1.74 -21.92
C THR A 82 -9.41 2.66 -20.93
N MET A 83 -9.08 3.88 -21.36
CA MET A 83 -8.43 4.87 -20.49
C MET A 83 -9.23 5.19 -19.22
N PRO A 84 -10.56 5.41 -19.27
CA PRO A 84 -11.36 5.59 -18.05
C PRO A 84 -11.29 4.39 -17.09
N GLU A 85 -11.28 3.17 -17.62
CA GLU A 85 -11.15 1.96 -16.80
C GLU A 85 -9.77 1.85 -16.15
N ALA A 86 -8.69 2.21 -16.86
CA ALA A 86 -7.34 2.23 -16.31
C ALA A 86 -7.21 3.26 -15.17
N LEU A 87 -7.78 4.45 -15.32
CA LEU A 87 -7.81 5.46 -14.27
C LEU A 87 -8.64 5.00 -13.07
N LYS A 88 -9.80 4.37 -13.32
CA LYS A 88 -10.62 3.77 -12.25
C LYS A 88 -9.85 2.68 -11.50
N LYS A 89 -9.04 1.90 -12.20
CA LYS A 89 -8.18 0.88 -11.56
C LYS A 89 -7.13 1.51 -10.64
N ALA A 90 -6.57 2.65 -11.02
CA ALA A 90 -5.67 3.40 -10.13
C ALA A 90 -6.37 3.88 -8.85
N ASP A 91 -7.61 4.38 -8.98
CA ASP A 91 -8.43 4.79 -7.83
C ASP A 91 -8.77 3.59 -6.92
N GLU A 92 -9.11 2.44 -7.50
CA GLU A 92 -9.37 1.20 -6.75
C GLU A 92 -8.14 0.75 -5.94
N VAL A 93 -6.95 0.82 -6.50
CA VAL A 93 -5.71 0.44 -5.81
C VAL A 93 -5.39 1.42 -4.68
N LEU A 94 -5.59 2.73 -4.88
CA LEU A 94 -5.47 3.72 -3.82
C LEU A 94 -6.43 3.42 -2.67
N GLN A 95 -7.69 3.14 -3.00
CA GLN A 95 -8.72 2.79 -2.02
C GLN A 95 -8.32 1.53 -1.25
N GLN A 96 -7.92 0.47 -1.94
CA GLN A 96 -7.49 -0.79 -1.31
C GLN A 96 -6.28 -0.59 -0.40
N GLY A 97 -5.32 0.25 -0.80
CA GLY A 97 -4.16 0.58 0.01
C GLY A 97 -4.52 1.24 1.34
N ILE A 98 -5.44 2.20 1.31
CA ILE A 98 -5.92 2.89 2.53
C ILE A 98 -6.81 1.94 3.35
N GLN A 99 -7.74 1.27 2.69
CA GLN A 99 -8.69 0.39 3.35
C GLN A 99 -7.99 -0.78 4.03
N GLY A 100 -6.99 -1.38 3.40
CA GLY A 100 -6.22 -2.47 3.99
C GLY A 100 -5.57 -2.11 5.33
N ILE A 101 -5.17 -0.85 5.51
CA ILE A 101 -4.61 -0.37 6.78
C ILE A 101 -5.71 0.04 7.76
N THR A 102 -6.75 0.74 7.30
CA THR A 102 -7.84 1.21 8.16
C THR A 102 -8.68 0.07 8.71
N ASP A 103 -8.89 -0.98 7.92
CA ASP A 103 -9.66 -2.14 8.33
C ASP A 103 -8.96 -2.90 9.47
N LEU A 104 -7.64 -2.98 9.46
CA LEU A 104 -6.86 -3.58 10.55
C LEU A 104 -7.11 -2.91 11.91
N ILE A 105 -7.42 -1.60 11.89
CA ILE A 105 -7.61 -0.79 13.10
C ILE A 105 -9.09 -0.73 13.51
N ASN A 106 -9.99 -0.63 12.53
CA ASN A 106 -11.39 -0.27 12.79
C ASN A 106 -12.36 -1.45 12.73
N VAL A 107 -12.01 -2.51 12.01
CA VAL A 107 -12.91 -3.66 11.85
C VAL A 107 -12.62 -4.71 12.91
N PRO A 108 -13.62 -5.14 13.71
CA PRO A 108 -13.46 -6.27 14.60
C PRO A 108 -13.07 -7.51 13.80
N SER A 109 -11.87 -8.00 14.01
CA SER A 109 -11.29 -9.10 13.26
C SER A 109 -10.99 -10.30 14.17
N LEU A 110 -10.70 -11.45 13.56
CA LEU A 110 -10.27 -12.66 14.30
C LEU A 110 -8.93 -12.44 15.02
N ILE A 111 -8.06 -11.66 14.41
CA ILE A 111 -6.78 -11.23 14.97
C ILE A 111 -6.78 -9.72 14.89
N ASN A 112 -7.08 -9.08 16.02
CA ASN A 112 -7.11 -7.64 16.13
C ASN A 112 -5.69 -7.10 16.32
N LEU A 113 -5.35 -6.11 15.51
CA LEU A 113 -4.19 -5.26 15.75
C LEU A 113 -4.63 -4.00 16.49
N ASP A 114 -3.89 -3.59 17.49
CA ASP A 114 -4.12 -2.29 18.08
C ASP A 114 -3.40 -1.19 17.28
N PHE A 115 -3.82 0.04 17.50
CA PHE A 115 -3.22 1.19 16.81
C PHE A 115 -1.73 1.35 17.14
N ALA A 116 -1.28 0.92 18.32
CA ALA A 116 0.11 1.02 18.74
C ALA A 116 1.03 0.11 17.90
N ASP A 117 0.54 -1.08 17.51
CA ASP A 117 1.28 -1.99 16.62
C ASP A 117 1.46 -1.34 15.24
N VAL A 118 0.38 -0.82 14.65
CA VAL A 118 0.43 -0.12 13.36
C VAL A 118 1.34 1.11 13.44
N GLN A 119 1.27 1.88 14.53
CA GLN A 119 2.13 3.04 14.76
C GLN A 119 3.60 2.64 14.79
N THR A 120 3.95 1.56 15.47
CA THR A 120 5.33 1.06 15.56
C THR A 120 5.93 0.70 14.21
N VAL A 121 5.13 0.07 13.33
CA VAL A 121 5.60 -0.34 11.99
C VAL A 121 5.58 0.78 10.97
N MET A 122 4.88 1.89 11.21
CA MET A 122 4.69 2.94 10.19
C MET A 122 5.33 4.27 10.55
N THR A 123 5.71 4.53 11.82
CA THR A 123 6.35 5.79 12.21
C THR A 123 7.76 5.89 11.65
N ASP A 124 8.05 6.95 10.90
CA ASP A 124 9.35 7.29 10.33
C ASP A 124 9.99 6.15 9.49
N LYS A 125 9.19 5.39 8.76
CA LYS A 125 9.67 4.27 7.94
C LYS A 125 10.02 4.65 6.50
N GLY A 126 9.60 5.82 6.05
CA GLY A 126 9.89 6.30 4.70
C GLY A 126 9.03 5.63 3.64
N ILE A 127 9.63 5.06 2.60
CA ILE A 127 8.89 4.47 1.49
C ILE A 127 8.43 3.07 1.85
N ALA A 128 7.13 2.81 1.67
CA ALA A 128 6.52 1.50 1.75
C ALA A 128 5.93 1.08 0.39
N HIS A 129 5.79 -0.21 0.20
CA HIS A 129 5.22 -0.80 -1.00
C HIS A 129 3.95 -1.58 -0.67
N ILE A 130 3.07 -1.70 -1.65
CA ILE A 130 1.83 -2.45 -1.53
C ILE A 130 1.76 -3.53 -2.60
N GLY A 131 1.38 -4.74 -2.19
CA GLY A 131 1.05 -5.83 -3.08
C GLY A 131 -0.36 -6.34 -2.79
N ILE A 132 -1.10 -6.66 -3.83
CA ILE A 132 -2.48 -7.14 -3.73
C ILE A 132 -2.58 -8.45 -4.49
N GLY A 133 -3.21 -9.44 -3.88
CA GLY A 133 -3.46 -10.75 -4.50
C GLY A 133 -4.82 -11.29 -4.14
N GLN A 134 -5.33 -12.18 -4.97
CA GLN A 134 -6.61 -12.87 -4.77
C GLN A 134 -6.41 -14.36 -5.04
N GLY A 135 -6.97 -15.20 -4.19
CA GLY A 135 -6.95 -16.65 -4.34
C GLY A 135 -8.33 -17.26 -4.27
N ARG A 136 -8.47 -18.45 -4.86
CA ARG A 136 -9.72 -19.24 -4.84
C ARG A 136 -9.40 -20.71 -4.67
N GLY A 137 -10.36 -21.47 -4.15
CA GLY A 137 -10.19 -22.92 -3.93
C GLY A 137 -9.53 -23.27 -2.61
N ASP A 138 -8.89 -24.44 -2.52
CA ASP A 138 -8.36 -24.98 -1.28
C ASP A 138 -7.11 -24.24 -0.81
N ASP A 139 -6.22 -23.83 -1.72
CA ASP A 139 -4.98 -23.11 -1.41
C ASP A 139 -5.13 -21.58 -1.57
N LYS A 140 -6.35 -21.05 -1.39
CA LYS A 140 -6.71 -19.65 -1.69
C LYS A 140 -5.83 -18.60 -1.03
N ALA A 141 -5.46 -18.80 0.22
CA ALA A 141 -4.63 -17.83 0.96
C ALA A 141 -3.18 -17.82 0.43
N LEU A 142 -2.60 -18.99 0.21
CA LEU A 142 -1.26 -19.12 -0.34
C LEU A 142 -1.19 -18.58 -1.79
N GLU A 143 -2.22 -18.84 -2.60
CA GLU A 143 -2.32 -18.30 -3.95
C GLU A 143 -2.40 -16.76 -3.93
N ALA A 144 -3.25 -16.20 -3.05
CA ALA A 144 -3.39 -14.75 -2.88
C ALA A 144 -2.07 -14.10 -2.45
N VAL A 145 -1.38 -14.67 -1.47
CA VAL A 145 -0.08 -14.17 -1.00
C VAL A 145 0.98 -14.24 -2.09
N LYS A 146 1.07 -15.34 -2.84
CA LYS A 146 1.98 -15.45 -3.98
C LYS A 146 1.74 -14.38 -5.03
N GLN A 147 0.48 -14.08 -5.33
CA GLN A 147 0.13 -12.98 -6.22
C GLN A 147 0.50 -11.61 -5.64
N ALA A 148 0.26 -11.39 -4.35
CA ALA A 148 0.58 -10.14 -3.68
C ALA A 148 2.09 -9.85 -3.69
N VAL A 149 2.93 -10.82 -3.33
CA VAL A 149 4.39 -10.65 -3.31
C VAL A 149 5.02 -10.60 -4.70
N ALA A 150 4.36 -11.14 -5.72
CA ALA A 150 4.74 -11.03 -7.12
C ALA A 150 4.08 -9.84 -7.83
N SER A 151 3.32 -9.02 -7.12
CA SER A 151 2.59 -7.90 -7.71
C SER A 151 3.54 -6.89 -8.35
N PRO A 152 3.28 -6.48 -9.61
CA PRO A 152 4.06 -5.41 -10.26
C PRO A 152 4.04 -4.09 -9.49
N LEU A 153 3.05 -3.87 -8.62
CA LEU A 153 2.91 -2.67 -7.79
C LEU A 153 4.02 -2.52 -6.76
N LEU A 154 4.66 -3.62 -6.36
CA LEU A 154 5.75 -3.59 -5.38
C LEU A 154 7.01 -2.87 -5.87
N GLU A 155 7.24 -2.70 -7.16
CA GLU A 155 8.47 -2.14 -7.76
C GLU A 155 9.80 -2.80 -7.27
N THR A 156 9.77 -3.50 -6.13
CA THR A 156 10.92 -4.19 -5.50
C THR A 156 10.50 -5.58 -5.02
N THR A 157 11.45 -6.34 -4.52
CA THR A 157 11.16 -7.61 -3.82
C THR A 157 10.91 -7.34 -2.34
N ILE A 158 10.18 -8.23 -1.66
CA ILE A 158 9.99 -8.15 -0.20
C ILE A 158 11.22 -8.66 0.58
N ALA A 159 12.21 -9.22 -0.10
CA ALA A 159 13.44 -9.70 0.52
C ALA A 159 14.19 -8.56 1.23
N GLY A 160 14.48 -8.74 2.50
CA GLY A 160 15.12 -7.72 3.34
C GLY A 160 14.18 -6.63 3.84
N ALA A 161 12.87 -6.81 3.71
CA ALA A 161 11.89 -5.93 4.34
C ALA A 161 12.01 -6.01 5.85
N SER A 162 12.14 -4.87 6.53
CA SER A 162 12.23 -4.81 7.98
C SER A 162 10.86 -4.98 8.66
N HIS A 163 9.80 -4.54 7.99
CA HIS A 163 8.42 -4.60 8.49
C HIS A 163 7.47 -4.98 7.36
N VAL A 164 6.55 -5.89 7.65
CA VAL A 164 5.51 -6.32 6.71
C VAL A 164 4.15 -6.33 7.44
N ILE A 165 3.15 -5.76 6.82
CA ILE A 165 1.76 -5.86 7.26
C ILE A 165 1.05 -6.77 6.27
N ILE A 166 0.46 -7.84 6.77
CA ILE A 166 -0.36 -8.77 5.98
C ILE A 166 -1.81 -8.59 6.44
N ASN A 167 -2.68 -8.25 5.50
CA ASN A 167 -4.12 -8.20 5.74
C ASN A 167 -4.80 -9.22 4.83
N VAL A 168 -5.42 -10.23 5.42
CA VAL A 168 -6.15 -11.26 4.70
C VAL A 168 -7.64 -11.14 5.02
N SER A 169 -8.46 -11.07 3.99
CA SER A 169 -9.91 -10.98 4.12
C SER A 169 -10.61 -12.09 3.35
N GLY A 170 -11.65 -12.65 3.92
CA GLY A 170 -12.48 -13.69 3.32
C GLY A 170 -12.64 -14.92 4.24
N ASP A 171 -13.25 -15.96 3.70
CA ASP A 171 -13.46 -17.23 4.41
C ASP A 171 -12.14 -18.02 4.46
N ILE A 172 -11.33 -17.73 5.49
CA ILE A 172 -10.00 -18.33 5.70
C ILE A 172 -9.99 -19.16 6.97
N THR A 173 -9.22 -20.25 6.94
CA THR A 173 -8.96 -21.08 8.11
C THR A 173 -7.70 -20.62 8.85
N LEU A 174 -7.49 -21.12 10.07
CA LEU A 174 -6.26 -20.86 10.82
C LEU A 174 -5.02 -21.38 10.08
N MET A 175 -5.15 -22.50 9.36
CA MET A 175 -4.05 -23.07 8.57
C MET A 175 -3.73 -22.16 7.38
N ASP A 176 -4.76 -21.67 6.67
CA ASP A 176 -4.57 -20.69 5.57
C ASP A 176 -3.79 -19.46 6.04
N ALA A 177 -4.13 -18.95 7.23
CA ALA A 177 -3.44 -17.80 7.82
C ALA A 177 -1.98 -18.10 8.16
N ALA A 178 -1.72 -19.29 8.75
CA ALA A 178 -0.38 -19.74 9.11
C ALA A 178 0.50 -19.91 7.86
N ASP A 179 0.01 -20.60 6.84
CA ASP A 179 0.74 -20.85 5.58
C ASP A 179 1.08 -19.54 4.85
N ALA A 180 0.13 -18.59 4.85
CA ALA A 180 0.36 -17.27 4.28
C ALA A 180 1.45 -16.48 5.01
N ALA A 181 1.42 -16.49 6.34
CA ALA A 181 2.40 -15.80 7.17
C ALA A 181 3.79 -16.43 7.04
N GLU A 182 3.89 -17.77 7.07
CA GLU A 182 5.14 -18.50 6.90
C GLU A 182 5.78 -18.21 5.55
N TYR A 183 5.00 -18.23 4.47
CA TYR A 183 5.49 -17.93 3.13
C TYR A 183 6.08 -16.50 3.02
N VAL A 184 5.44 -15.52 3.65
CA VAL A 184 5.96 -14.15 3.67
C VAL A 184 7.23 -14.05 4.51
N GLN A 185 7.28 -14.73 5.67
CA GLN A 185 8.46 -14.75 6.53
C GLN A 185 9.68 -15.34 5.83
N GLU A 186 9.50 -16.46 5.11
CA GLU A 186 10.58 -17.06 4.31
C GLU A 186 11.14 -16.10 3.26
N LEU A 187 10.27 -15.33 2.60
CA LEU A 187 10.69 -14.39 1.55
C LEU A 187 11.27 -13.09 2.12
N ALA A 188 10.71 -12.55 3.20
CA ALA A 188 11.16 -11.30 3.81
C ALA A 188 12.48 -11.48 4.58
N GLY A 189 12.67 -12.65 5.20
CA GLY A 189 13.81 -12.98 6.03
C GLY A 189 13.43 -13.12 7.52
N GLU A 190 14.27 -13.80 8.29
CA GLU A 190 14.01 -14.11 9.70
C GLU A 190 13.88 -12.86 10.59
N ASP A 191 14.56 -11.78 10.24
CA ASP A 191 14.58 -10.52 11.00
C ASP A 191 13.36 -9.62 10.70
N ALA A 192 12.48 -9.98 9.76
CA ALA A 192 11.32 -9.19 9.39
C ALA A 192 10.26 -9.22 10.49
N ASN A 193 9.81 -8.03 10.92
CA ASN A 193 8.66 -7.91 11.82
C ASN A 193 7.37 -7.98 11.00
N ILE A 194 6.65 -9.11 11.11
CA ILE A 194 5.41 -9.35 10.38
C ILE A 194 4.22 -9.14 11.31
N ILE A 195 3.34 -8.24 10.91
CA ILE A 195 2.05 -8.00 11.54
C ILE A 195 0.96 -8.63 10.66
N PHE A 196 0.15 -9.49 11.25
CA PHE A 196 -0.88 -10.23 10.55
C PHE A 196 -2.28 -9.87 11.05
N GLY A 197 -3.15 -9.46 10.14
CA GLY A 197 -4.57 -9.23 10.39
C GLY A 197 -5.43 -10.16 9.54
N ALA A 198 -6.49 -10.69 10.13
CA ALA A 198 -7.43 -11.58 9.45
C ALA A 198 -8.87 -11.12 9.67
N MET A 199 -9.60 -10.91 8.58
CA MET A 199 -10.98 -10.45 8.59
C MET A 199 -11.88 -11.41 7.80
N TYR A 200 -13.16 -11.46 8.18
CA TYR A 200 -14.21 -12.12 7.41
C TYR A 200 -14.75 -11.24 6.29
#